data_bf206fb056b6151536dcb14caf41eba3
#
_entry.id   bf206fb056b6151536dcb14caf41eba3
#
_cell.length_a   1.000
_cell.length_b   1.000
_cell.length_c   1.000
_cell.angle_alpha   90.00
_cell.angle_beta   90.00
_cell.angle_gamma   90.00
#
_symmetry.space_group_name_H-M   'P 1'
#
loop_
_entity.id
_entity.type
_entity.pdbx_description
1 polymer ?
#
loop_
_entity_poly.entity_id
_entity_poly.type
_entity_poly.pdbx_seq_one_letter_code
_entity_poly.pdbx_strand_id
1 'polypeptide(L)'
;MLNVLIGLHDTLQIRLEGGDGSVLFSMKGRGSSEIPNDKGNLCVQAAIRLIERTQRNDVNILIELDKRIPAGGGFGGGSSNAAAVLSAVHEALGQPLDEVELAKLALSIGADVPYFLRGASQVCVGGIGEQLHIDRSSSLRSTPVFLILGLPHLGTPVVFQEAGYSTRMENSVKKPTNSFPEEYGLLLSLIQNDLEIAASSLCGLLKETLAALRALNCGRVGMTGSGSGVFILPNDQTGFHIEDVEKLEEYCLSHALELVKSSII
;
A
#
# COMPACT_ATOMS: atom_id res chain seq x y z
N MET A 1 -4.89 12.54 -2.48
CA MET A 1 -3.88 11.52 -2.85
C MET A 1 -4.50 10.60 -3.89
N LEU A 2 -3.75 10.11 -4.86
CA LEU A 2 -4.20 9.06 -5.78
C LEU A 2 -3.62 7.73 -5.31
N ASN A 3 -4.48 6.75 -5.04
CA ASN A 3 -4.09 5.36 -4.78
C ASN A 3 -4.43 4.52 -6.00
N VAL A 4 -3.49 3.65 -6.39
CA VAL A 4 -3.65 2.70 -7.47
C VAL A 4 -3.28 1.30 -7.01
N LEU A 5 -4.00 0.29 -7.49
CA LEU A 5 -3.63 -1.10 -7.25
C LEU A 5 -2.58 -1.54 -8.27
N ILE A 6 -1.64 -2.35 -7.81
CA ILE A 6 -0.57 -2.92 -8.64
C ILE A 6 -0.60 -4.44 -8.58
N GLY A 7 -0.01 -5.10 -9.60
CA GLY A 7 0.03 -6.55 -9.67
C GLY A 7 0.90 -7.24 -8.63
N LEU A 8 1.83 -6.52 -7.94
CA LEU A 8 2.59 -7.08 -6.83
C LEU A 8 1.67 -7.31 -5.63
N HIS A 9 1.54 -8.56 -5.17
CA HIS A 9 0.63 -8.93 -4.09
C HIS A 9 1.21 -10.05 -3.20
N ASP A 10 0.71 -10.10 -1.98
CA ASP A 10 0.89 -11.22 -1.05
C ASP A 10 -0.20 -12.27 -1.29
N THR A 11 -0.01 -13.49 -0.77
CA THR A 11 -1.02 -14.55 -0.84
C THR A 11 -1.46 -14.95 0.56
N LEU A 12 -2.77 -15.03 0.78
CA LEU A 12 -3.38 -15.45 2.04
C LEU A 12 -4.15 -16.76 1.84
N GLN A 13 -3.95 -17.70 2.78
CA GLN A 13 -4.82 -18.86 2.96
C GLN A 13 -5.54 -18.69 4.28
N ILE A 14 -6.87 -18.72 4.26
CA ILE A 14 -7.70 -18.50 5.43
C ILE A 14 -8.64 -19.68 5.59
N ARG A 15 -8.67 -20.27 6.78
CA ARG A 15 -9.59 -21.37 7.13
C ARG A 15 -10.38 -20.99 8.36
N LEU A 16 -11.65 -21.34 8.37
CA LEU A 16 -12.54 -21.25 9.51
C LEU A 16 -12.90 -22.65 9.98
N GLU A 17 -12.79 -22.87 11.28
CA GLU A 17 -13.09 -24.14 11.93
C GLU A 17 -13.96 -23.87 13.16
N GLY A 18 -14.76 -24.85 13.59
CA GLY A 18 -15.48 -24.73 14.86
C GLY A 18 -14.48 -24.60 16.02
N GLY A 19 -14.74 -23.73 17.00
CA GLY A 19 -13.79 -23.47 18.05
C GLY A 19 -14.26 -22.53 19.14
N ASP A 20 -13.35 -21.76 19.70
CA ASP A 20 -13.54 -20.87 20.85
C ASP A 20 -13.24 -19.40 20.56
N GLY A 21 -13.15 -19.03 19.29
CA GLY A 21 -12.83 -17.66 18.85
C GLY A 21 -11.34 -17.39 18.71
N SER A 22 -10.51 -18.42 18.71
CA SER A 22 -9.05 -18.26 18.58
C SER A 22 -8.64 -17.86 17.17
N VAL A 23 -7.60 -17.01 17.08
CA VAL A 23 -6.97 -16.61 15.82
C VAL A 23 -5.54 -17.13 15.82
N LEU A 24 -5.22 -18.01 14.88
CA LEU A 24 -3.88 -18.52 14.64
C LEU A 24 -3.31 -17.89 13.36
N PHE A 25 -2.09 -17.36 13.46
CA PHE A 25 -1.42 -16.71 12.36
C PHE A 25 -0.03 -17.27 12.14
N SER A 26 0.28 -17.59 10.89
CA SER A 26 1.63 -17.95 10.46
C SER A 26 2.01 -17.18 9.21
N MET A 27 3.30 -16.94 9.03
CA MET A 27 3.81 -16.17 7.92
C MET A 27 5.15 -16.72 7.44
N LYS A 28 5.35 -16.68 6.12
CA LYS A 28 6.61 -16.96 5.45
C LYS A 28 6.88 -15.91 4.37
N GLY A 29 8.06 -15.96 3.78
CA GLY A 29 8.44 -15.08 2.66
C GLY A 29 9.19 -13.84 3.10
N ARG A 30 9.13 -12.80 2.29
CA ARG A 30 9.96 -11.60 2.40
C ARG A 30 9.69 -10.84 3.70
N GLY A 31 10.76 -10.58 4.51
CA GLY A 31 10.67 -9.78 5.73
C GLY A 31 9.79 -10.38 6.82
N SER A 32 9.48 -11.68 6.75
CA SER A 32 8.61 -12.34 7.73
C SER A 32 9.16 -12.29 9.16
N SER A 33 10.48 -12.22 9.34
CA SER A 33 11.12 -12.08 10.65
C SER A 33 10.98 -10.69 11.28
N GLU A 34 10.62 -9.68 10.50
CA GLU A 34 10.51 -8.28 10.92
C GLU A 34 9.08 -7.88 11.27
N ILE A 35 8.10 -8.72 10.94
CA ILE A 35 6.67 -8.43 11.11
C ILE A 35 6.15 -9.23 12.31
N PRO A 36 5.36 -8.62 13.23
CA PRO A 36 4.77 -9.33 14.35
C PRO A 36 3.90 -10.52 13.91
N ASN A 37 3.99 -11.63 14.64
CA ASN A 37 3.12 -12.82 14.48
C ASN A 37 1.96 -12.85 15.48
N ASP A 38 1.78 -11.77 16.23
CA ASP A 38 0.82 -11.64 17.31
C ASP A 38 -0.24 -10.57 17.01
N LYS A 39 -0.90 -10.09 18.05
CA LYS A 39 -1.90 -9.02 17.98
C LYS A 39 -1.38 -7.69 17.42
N GLY A 40 -0.09 -7.52 17.24
CA GLY A 40 0.52 -6.39 16.53
C GLY A 40 0.33 -6.46 15.01
N ASN A 41 0.03 -7.65 14.47
CA ASN A 41 -0.19 -7.84 13.03
C ASN A 41 -1.60 -7.40 12.62
N LEU A 42 -1.71 -6.62 11.53
CA LEU A 42 -3.00 -6.11 11.04
C LEU A 42 -3.95 -7.23 10.59
N CYS A 43 -3.45 -8.35 10.06
CA CYS A 43 -4.27 -9.52 9.72
C CYS A 43 -4.92 -10.12 10.96
N VAL A 44 -4.14 -10.26 12.04
CA VAL A 44 -4.62 -10.78 13.32
C VAL A 44 -5.65 -9.83 13.93
N GLN A 45 -5.37 -8.52 13.90
CA GLN A 45 -6.31 -7.50 14.38
C GLN A 45 -7.63 -7.53 13.59
N ALA A 46 -7.56 -7.69 12.25
CA ALA A 46 -8.73 -7.77 11.40
C ALA A 46 -9.63 -8.95 11.79
N ALA A 47 -9.06 -10.13 11.98
CA ALA A 47 -9.79 -11.33 12.39
C ALA A 47 -10.39 -11.18 13.79
N ILE A 48 -9.59 -10.76 14.79
CA ILE A 48 -10.05 -10.58 16.17
C ILE A 48 -11.20 -9.60 16.25
N ARG A 49 -11.05 -8.40 15.67
CA ARG A 49 -12.08 -7.36 15.72
C ARG A 49 -13.37 -7.77 15.01
N LEU A 50 -13.27 -8.58 13.95
CA LEU A 50 -14.46 -9.10 13.26
C LEU A 50 -15.19 -10.12 14.15
N ILE A 51 -14.47 -11.06 14.78
CA ILE A 51 -15.06 -12.01 15.76
C ILE A 51 -15.76 -11.25 16.90
N GLU A 52 -15.07 -10.29 17.52
CA GLU A 52 -15.60 -9.47 18.60
C GLU A 52 -16.87 -8.72 18.19
N ARG A 53 -16.83 -8.08 16.99
CA ARG A 53 -17.96 -7.27 16.49
C ARG A 53 -19.17 -8.12 16.13
N THR A 54 -18.96 -9.36 15.67
CA THR A 54 -20.02 -10.29 15.27
C THR A 54 -20.40 -11.28 16.34
N GLN A 55 -19.69 -11.30 17.49
CA GLN A 55 -19.85 -12.26 18.61
C GLN A 55 -19.74 -13.73 18.19
N ARG A 56 -18.98 -14.02 17.11
CA ARG A 56 -18.77 -15.37 16.59
C ARG A 56 -17.62 -16.09 17.30
N ASN A 57 -17.77 -16.24 18.64
CA ASN A 57 -16.79 -16.96 19.46
C ASN A 57 -16.87 -18.50 19.28
N ASP A 58 -17.68 -18.96 18.34
CA ASP A 58 -17.87 -20.38 17.98
C ASP A 58 -16.97 -20.83 16.81
N VAL A 59 -16.11 -19.94 16.28
CA VAL A 59 -15.21 -20.22 15.16
C VAL A 59 -13.77 -19.81 15.46
N ASN A 60 -12.82 -20.68 15.09
CA ASN A 60 -11.40 -20.36 15.02
C ASN A 60 -11.04 -19.92 13.61
N ILE A 61 -10.10 -18.98 13.49
CA ILE A 61 -9.60 -18.49 12.21
C ILE A 61 -8.11 -18.81 12.11
N LEU A 62 -7.73 -19.55 11.08
CA LEU A 62 -6.34 -19.88 10.77
C LEU A 62 -5.94 -19.06 9.54
N ILE A 63 -4.86 -18.31 9.66
CA ILE A 63 -4.34 -17.41 8.60
C ILE A 63 -2.90 -17.79 8.30
N GLU A 64 -2.62 -18.13 7.05
CA GLU A 64 -1.28 -18.36 6.53
C GLU A 64 -0.97 -17.30 5.47
N LEU A 65 0.08 -16.50 5.68
CA LEU A 65 0.49 -15.42 4.79
C LEU A 65 1.81 -15.76 4.08
N ASP A 66 1.81 -15.76 2.75
CA ASP A 66 3.02 -15.78 1.93
C ASP A 66 3.34 -14.36 1.46
N LYS A 67 4.40 -13.78 2.05
CA LYS A 67 4.75 -12.37 1.94
C LYS A 67 5.69 -12.12 0.75
N ARG A 68 5.29 -11.23 -0.15
CA ARG A 68 6.09 -10.76 -1.29
C ARG A 68 6.32 -9.26 -1.26
N ILE A 69 5.33 -8.49 -0.79
CA ILE A 69 5.44 -7.03 -0.62
C ILE A 69 6.33 -6.76 0.59
N PRO A 70 7.39 -5.94 0.49
CA PRO A 70 8.24 -5.61 1.64
C PRO A 70 7.47 -4.95 2.77
N ALA A 71 7.86 -5.24 4.00
CA ALA A 71 7.36 -4.51 5.15
C ALA A 71 7.89 -3.05 5.12
N GLY A 72 7.02 -2.09 5.47
CA GLY A 72 7.41 -0.70 5.66
C GLY A 72 7.88 0.05 4.42
N GLY A 73 7.66 -0.50 3.23
CA GLY A 73 8.02 0.17 1.96
C GLY A 73 6.98 1.16 1.44
N GLY A 74 5.92 1.48 2.19
CA GLY A 74 4.88 2.40 1.72
C GLY A 74 3.96 1.84 0.64
N PHE A 75 4.02 0.53 0.36
CA PHE A 75 3.19 -0.13 -0.68
C PHE A 75 1.83 -0.63 -0.17
N GLY A 76 1.48 -0.36 1.06
CA GLY A 76 0.18 -0.74 1.63
C GLY A 76 -0.01 -2.24 1.90
N GLY A 77 1.07 -3.05 1.91
CA GLY A 77 0.99 -4.50 2.04
C GLY A 77 0.27 -5.00 3.29
N GLY A 78 0.54 -4.40 4.46
CA GLY A 78 -0.17 -4.76 5.70
C GLY A 78 -1.66 -4.43 5.64
N SER A 79 -2.01 -3.25 5.10
CA SER A 79 -3.40 -2.80 4.97
C SER A 79 -4.18 -3.62 3.94
N SER A 80 -3.56 -3.99 2.82
CA SER A 80 -4.19 -4.85 1.80
C SER A 80 -4.45 -6.26 2.36
N ASN A 81 -3.51 -6.83 3.12
CA ASN A 81 -3.67 -8.12 3.76
C ASN A 81 -4.80 -8.10 4.82
N ALA A 82 -4.86 -7.06 5.64
CA ALA A 82 -5.94 -6.89 6.62
C ALA A 82 -7.32 -6.76 5.95
N ALA A 83 -7.40 -6.01 4.86
CA ALA A 83 -8.63 -5.89 4.07
C ALA A 83 -9.06 -7.24 3.47
N ALA A 84 -8.10 -8.02 2.95
CA ALA A 84 -8.37 -9.35 2.42
C ALA A 84 -8.87 -10.32 3.51
N VAL A 85 -8.28 -10.27 4.72
CA VAL A 85 -8.76 -11.05 5.88
C VAL A 85 -10.18 -10.63 6.25
N LEU A 86 -10.45 -9.31 6.38
CA LEU A 86 -11.79 -8.82 6.68
C LEU A 86 -12.82 -9.30 5.66
N SER A 87 -12.52 -9.13 4.37
CA SER A 87 -13.44 -9.53 3.29
C SER A 87 -13.72 -11.04 3.31
N ALA A 88 -12.66 -11.87 3.34
CA ALA A 88 -12.80 -13.32 3.27
C ALA A 88 -13.51 -13.91 4.49
N VAL A 89 -13.15 -13.44 5.71
CA VAL A 89 -13.79 -13.93 6.93
C VAL A 89 -15.24 -13.44 7.03
N HIS A 90 -15.50 -12.16 6.68
CA HIS A 90 -16.85 -11.61 6.66
C HIS A 90 -17.77 -12.38 5.71
N GLU A 91 -17.29 -12.70 4.50
CA GLU A 91 -18.03 -13.53 3.54
C GLU A 91 -18.27 -14.95 4.08
N ALA A 92 -17.25 -15.61 4.63
CA ALA A 92 -17.35 -16.96 5.19
C ALA A 92 -18.33 -17.06 6.38
N LEU A 93 -18.50 -15.95 7.13
CA LEU A 93 -19.46 -15.85 8.23
C LEU A 93 -20.88 -15.49 7.76
N GLY A 94 -21.14 -15.38 6.45
CA GLY A 94 -22.44 -15.04 5.87
C GLY A 94 -22.74 -13.55 5.90
N GLN A 95 -21.73 -12.70 5.85
CA GLN A 95 -21.83 -11.23 5.77
C GLN A 95 -22.63 -10.60 6.92
N PRO A 96 -22.21 -10.82 8.17
CA PRO A 96 -22.99 -10.42 9.35
C PRO A 96 -23.03 -8.90 9.60
N LEU A 97 -22.19 -8.11 8.93
CA LEU A 97 -22.14 -6.65 9.04
C LEU A 97 -22.62 -6.01 7.74
N ASP A 98 -23.26 -4.85 7.84
CA ASP A 98 -23.51 -4.02 6.65
C ASP A 98 -22.23 -3.31 6.16
N GLU A 99 -22.30 -2.70 4.96
CA GLU A 99 -21.14 -2.02 4.36
C GLU A 99 -20.59 -0.89 5.21
N VAL A 100 -21.45 -0.17 5.93
CA VAL A 100 -21.07 0.98 6.76
C VAL A 100 -20.33 0.48 8.01
N GLU A 101 -20.83 -0.58 8.64
CA GLU A 101 -20.19 -1.19 9.80
C GLU A 101 -18.84 -1.80 9.43
N LEU A 102 -18.77 -2.51 8.31
CA LEU A 102 -17.54 -3.12 7.81
C LEU A 102 -16.49 -2.05 7.46
N ALA A 103 -16.89 -0.94 6.83
CA ALA A 103 -16.01 0.17 6.52
C ALA A 103 -15.48 0.86 7.80
N LYS A 104 -16.32 1.05 8.84
CA LYS A 104 -15.88 1.57 10.14
C LYS A 104 -14.89 0.63 10.83
N LEU A 105 -15.14 -0.67 10.77
CA LEU A 105 -14.23 -1.68 11.29
C LEU A 105 -12.88 -1.62 10.57
N ALA A 106 -12.88 -1.57 9.24
CA ALA A 106 -11.69 -1.44 8.42
C ALA A 106 -10.87 -0.18 8.79
N LEU A 107 -11.53 0.98 8.91
CA LEU A 107 -10.87 2.24 9.30
C LEU A 107 -10.22 2.14 10.69
N SER A 108 -10.85 1.42 11.63
CA SER A 108 -10.30 1.23 12.97
C SER A 108 -9.01 0.41 13.00
N ILE A 109 -8.73 -0.40 11.96
CA ILE A 109 -7.52 -1.21 11.82
C ILE A 109 -6.39 -0.39 11.20
N GLY A 110 -6.71 0.43 10.20
CA GLY A 110 -5.74 1.31 9.55
C GLY A 110 -6.39 2.18 8.48
N ALA A 111 -5.82 3.38 8.27
CA ALA A 111 -6.36 4.39 7.37
C ALA A 111 -6.50 3.92 5.91
N ASP A 112 -5.59 3.05 5.45
CA ASP A 112 -5.61 2.52 4.08
C ASP A 112 -6.47 1.25 3.91
N VAL A 113 -6.90 0.60 5.01
CA VAL A 113 -7.68 -0.65 4.94
C VAL A 113 -9.00 -0.48 4.19
N PRO A 114 -9.78 0.61 4.38
CA PRO A 114 -11.02 0.84 3.65
C PRO A 114 -10.82 0.94 2.12
N TYR A 115 -9.69 1.50 1.67
CA TYR A 115 -9.35 1.56 0.24
C TYR A 115 -9.25 0.16 -0.38
N PHE A 116 -8.45 -0.72 0.25
CA PHE A 116 -8.28 -2.09 -0.23
C PHE A 116 -9.57 -2.92 -0.12
N LEU A 117 -10.37 -2.69 0.92
CA LEU A 117 -11.65 -3.37 1.11
C LEU A 117 -12.64 -3.06 -0.03
N ARG A 118 -12.61 -1.83 -0.58
CA ARG A 118 -13.44 -1.45 -1.73
C ARG A 118 -13.02 -2.12 -3.03
N GLY A 119 -11.77 -2.56 -3.16
CA GLY A 119 -11.25 -3.23 -4.35
C GLY A 119 -11.26 -2.38 -5.63
N ALA A 120 -11.38 -1.06 -5.50
CA ALA A 120 -11.33 -0.18 -6.66
C ALA A 120 -9.89 0.04 -7.11
N SER A 121 -9.62 -0.12 -8.41
CA SER A 121 -8.26 -0.05 -8.96
C SER A 121 -7.61 1.33 -8.83
N GLN A 122 -8.41 2.39 -8.93
CA GLN A 122 -7.95 3.77 -8.79
C GLN A 122 -8.92 4.56 -7.90
N VAL A 123 -8.39 5.24 -6.90
CA VAL A 123 -9.19 6.00 -5.94
C VAL A 123 -8.48 7.30 -5.55
N CYS A 124 -9.20 8.41 -5.67
CA CYS A 124 -8.80 9.65 -5.03
C CYS A 124 -9.11 9.58 -3.54
N VAL A 125 -8.10 9.73 -2.71
CA VAL A 125 -8.23 9.60 -1.26
C VAL A 125 -8.09 10.98 -0.62
N GLY A 126 -9.04 11.32 0.24
CA GLY A 126 -9.05 12.54 1.04
C GLY A 126 -9.15 12.25 2.54
N GLY A 127 -9.18 13.31 3.35
CA GLY A 127 -9.19 13.18 4.80
C GLY A 127 -7.92 12.54 5.33
N ILE A 128 -8.05 11.65 6.29
CA ILE A 128 -6.98 10.79 6.81
C ILE A 128 -6.91 9.43 6.10
N GLY A 129 -7.63 9.25 4.98
CA GLY A 129 -7.73 7.99 4.22
C GLY A 129 -9.16 7.45 4.07
N GLU A 130 -10.13 8.05 4.76
CA GLU A 130 -11.52 7.58 4.81
C GLU A 130 -12.41 8.11 3.68
N GLN A 131 -12.04 9.23 3.06
CA GLN A 131 -12.81 9.83 1.97
C GLN A 131 -12.36 9.24 0.64
N LEU A 132 -13.09 8.26 0.14
CA LEU A 132 -12.76 7.53 -1.06
C LEU A 132 -13.65 7.99 -2.22
N HIS A 133 -13.03 8.60 -3.24
CA HIS A 133 -13.67 8.97 -4.49
C HIS A 133 -13.12 8.08 -5.61
N ILE A 134 -13.93 7.16 -6.12
CA ILE A 134 -13.50 6.26 -7.19
C ILE A 134 -13.22 7.08 -8.44
N ASP A 135 -11.98 7.07 -8.88
CA ASP A 135 -11.58 7.61 -10.18
C ASP A 135 -11.84 6.52 -11.24
N ARG A 136 -12.78 6.81 -12.14
CA ARG A 136 -13.12 5.92 -13.26
C ARG A 136 -12.31 6.22 -14.51
N SER A 137 -11.44 7.24 -14.47
CA SER A 137 -10.50 7.49 -15.57
C SER A 137 -9.50 6.33 -15.64
N SER A 138 -9.43 5.66 -16.77
CA SER A 138 -8.62 4.45 -16.94
C SER A 138 -7.22 4.72 -17.47
N SER A 139 -6.75 5.96 -17.43
CA SER A 139 -5.47 6.38 -18.05
C SER A 139 -4.23 5.63 -17.55
N LEU A 140 -4.30 5.07 -16.33
CA LEU A 140 -3.19 4.29 -15.76
C LEU A 140 -3.39 2.77 -15.86
N ARG A 141 -4.56 2.30 -16.24
CA ARG A 141 -4.83 0.85 -16.27
C ARG A 141 -3.89 0.14 -17.25
N SER A 142 -3.32 -0.97 -16.81
CA SER A 142 -2.32 -1.76 -17.55
C SER A 142 -0.99 -1.04 -17.78
N THR A 143 -0.79 0.15 -17.21
CA THR A 143 0.50 0.85 -17.28
C THR A 143 1.56 0.01 -16.55
N PRO A 144 2.69 -0.30 -17.21
CA PRO A 144 3.79 -0.94 -16.52
C PRO A 144 4.37 0.00 -15.46
N VAL A 145 4.78 -0.57 -14.34
CA VAL A 145 5.43 0.16 -13.25
C VAL A 145 6.63 -0.63 -12.75
N PHE A 146 7.74 0.04 -12.54
CA PHE A 146 8.84 -0.52 -11.78
C PHE A 146 8.78 -0.07 -10.33
N LEU A 147 9.09 -0.99 -9.43
CA LEU A 147 9.20 -0.74 -8.01
C LEU A 147 10.64 -0.99 -7.59
N ILE A 148 11.21 -0.07 -6.83
CA ILE A 148 12.53 -0.21 -6.24
C ILE A 148 12.37 -0.60 -4.79
N LEU A 149 12.87 -1.77 -4.44
CA LEU A 149 12.80 -2.37 -3.12
C LEU A 149 14.22 -2.48 -2.51
N GLY A 150 14.29 -2.68 -1.19
CA GLY A 150 15.57 -2.83 -0.47
C GLY A 150 16.04 -1.56 0.22
N LEU A 151 15.30 -0.45 0.12
CA LEU A 151 15.57 0.75 0.90
C LEU A 151 15.18 0.55 2.38
N PRO A 152 15.86 1.25 3.33
CA PRO A 152 15.56 1.13 4.75
C PRO A 152 14.11 1.47 5.09
N HIS A 153 13.53 0.73 6.02
CA HIS A 153 12.18 1.02 6.52
C HIS A 153 12.11 2.39 7.21
N LEU A 154 11.07 3.15 6.88
CA LEU A 154 10.71 4.40 7.55
C LEU A 154 9.37 4.24 8.27
N GLY A 155 9.38 4.54 9.58
CA GLY A 155 8.15 4.55 10.37
C GLY A 155 7.24 5.70 9.95
N THR A 156 6.01 5.40 9.49
CA THR A 156 5.03 6.42 9.07
C THR A 156 4.88 7.58 10.06
N PRO A 157 4.71 7.35 11.38
CA PRO A 157 4.59 8.45 12.34
C PRO A 157 5.80 9.38 12.38
N VAL A 158 7.01 8.82 12.23
CA VAL A 158 8.27 9.58 12.25
C VAL A 158 8.36 10.50 11.04
N VAL A 159 7.99 10.00 9.85
CA VAL A 159 7.98 10.81 8.62
C VAL A 159 6.95 11.94 8.70
N PHE A 160 5.76 11.68 9.23
CA PHE A 160 4.73 12.71 9.42
C PHE A 160 5.18 13.77 10.45
N GLN A 161 5.86 13.36 11.51
CA GLN A 161 6.42 14.29 12.51
C GLN A 161 7.51 15.17 11.88
N GLU A 162 8.44 14.59 11.11
CA GLU A 162 9.49 15.30 10.39
C GLU A 162 8.92 16.30 9.37
N ALA A 163 7.82 15.94 8.71
CA ALA A 163 7.11 16.81 7.77
C ALA A 163 6.35 17.97 8.46
N GLY A 164 6.37 18.05 9.80
CA GLY A 164 5.66 19.07 10.56
C GLY A 164 4.15 18.85 10.66
N TYR A 165 3.65 17.70 10.22
CA TYR A 165 2.25 17.33 10.46
C TYR A 165 2.12 16.84 11.91
N SER A 166 1.72 17.74 12.81
CA SER A 166 1.34 17.33 14.17
C SER A 166 0.04 16.51 14.10
N THR A 167 -0.18 15.63 15.07
CA THR A 167 -1.39 14.79 15.20
C THR A 167 -2.71 15.57 15.30
N ARG A 168 -2.66 16.89 15.32
CA ARG A 168 -3.80 17.79 15.18
C ARG A 168 -3.86 18.32 13.75
N MET A 169 -4.48 17.54 12.87
CA MET A 169 -4.91 18.03 11.55
C MET A 169 -6.08 19.01 11.74
N GLU A 170 -5.79 20.21 12.19
CA GLU A 170 -6.75 21.32 12.12
C GLU A 170 -6.63 22.00 10.75
N ASN A 171 -7.62 21.77 9.88
CA ASN A 171 -8.17 22.71 8.90
C ASN A 171 -7.39 23.10 7.63
N SER A 172 -6.43 22.34 7.14
CA SER A 172 -5.84 22.64 5.84
C SER A 172 -5.91 21.53 4.78
N VAL A 173 -6.89 20.65 4.88
CA VAL A 173 -7.12 19.64 3.83
C VAL A 173 -7.64 20.37 2.60
N LYS A 174 -6.77 20.60 1.59
CA LYS A 174 -7.23 20.94 0.26
C LYS A 174 -8.28 19.91 -0.14
N LYS A 175 -9.47 20.35 -0.55
CA LYS A 175 -10.51 19.43 -1.03
C LYS A 175 -9.86 18.51 -2.06
N PRO A 176 -10.03 17.19 -1.91
CA PRO A 176 -9.49 16.27 -2.91
C PRO A 176 -10.06 16.67 -4.27
N THR A 177 -9.23 16.70 -5.29
CA THR A 177 -9.71 16.77 -6.66
C THR A 177 -10.54 15.52 -6.88
N ASN A 178 -11.78 15.66 -7.30
CA ASN A 178 -12.69 14.54 -7.50
C ASN A 178 -12.34 13.72 -8.76
N SER A 179 -11.36 14.15 -9.54
CA SER A 179 -10.89 13.48 -10.75
C SER A 179 -9.45 13.89 -11.05
N PHE A 180 -8.70 12.98 -11.66
CA PHE A 180 -7.40 13.26 -12.26
C PHE A 180 -7.53 13.43 -13.78
N PRO A 181 -6.55 14.07 -14.42
CA PRO A 181 -6.54 14.19 -15.88
C PRO A 181 -6.53 12.83 -16.56
N GLU A 182 -7.30 12.68 -17.62
CA GLU A 182 -7.26 11.49 -18.48
C GLU A 182 -5.99 11.44 -19.34
N GLU A 183 -5.40 12.60 -19.62
CA GLU A 183 -4.15 12.69 -20.38
C GLU A 183 -2.97 12.22 -19.53
N TYR A 184 -2.29 11.20 -19.99
CA TYR A 184 -1.20 10.54 -19.25
C TYR A 184 -0.05 11.52 -18.91
N GLY A 185 0.40 12.33 -19.86
CA GLY A 185 1.48 13.30 -19.64
C GLY A 185 1.13 14.34 -18.57
N LEU A 186 -0.12 14.84 -18.58
CA LEU A 186 -0.59 15.76 -17.56
C LEU A 186 -0.68 15.08 -16.19
N LEU A 187 -1.16 13.83 -16.14
CA LEU A 187 -1.18 13.03 -14.90
C LEU A 187 0.23 12.86 -14.33
N LEU A 188 1.22 12.49 -15.16
CA LEU A 188 2.62 12.37 -14.73
C LEU A 188 3.17 13.68 -14.13
N SER A 189 2.79 14.82 -14.68
CA SER A 189 3.23 16.14 -14.18
C SER A 189 2.71 16.45 -12.77
N LEU A 190 1.58 15.86 -12.39
CA LEU A 190 0.96 16.03 -11.07
C LEU A 190 1.50 15.08 -10.01
N ILE A 191 2.34 14.12 -10.39
CA ILE A 191 2.94 13.19 -9.43
C ILE A 191 3.91 13.94 -8.52
N GLN A 192 3.51 14.09 -7.28
CA GLN A 192 4.31 14.65 -6.20
C GLN A 192 3.93 13.96 -4.88
N ASN A 193 4.86 13.95 -3.93
CA ASN A 193 4.64 13.41 -2.59
C ASN A 193 5.18 14.39 -1.56
N ASP A 194 4.28 15.03 -0.82
CA ASP A 194 4.64 16.05 0.17
C ASP A 194 5.50 15.51 1.31
N LEU A 195 5.50 14.19 1.52
CA LEU A 195 6.34 13.52 2.52
C LEU A 195 7.76 13.19 2.02
N GLU A 196 8.03 13.33 0.72
CA GLU A 196 9.33 12.93 0.15
C GLU A 196 10.51 13.72 0.73
N ILE A 197 10.33 15.01 0.99
CA ILE A 197 11.38 15.85 1.59
C ILE A 197 11.69 15.34 2.99
N ALA A 198 10.68 15.10 3.82
CA ALA A 198 10.85 14.60 5.18
C ALA A 198 11.45 13.19 5.20
N ALA A 199 10.95 12.30 4.35
CA ALA A 199 11.51 10.95 4.23
C ALA A 199 12.97 10.96 3.77
N SER A 200 13.33 11.86 2.84
CA SER A 200 14.69 12.05 2.35
C SER A 200 15.62 12.65 3.40
N SER A 201 15.13 13.48 4.33
CA SER A 201 15.93 13.99 5.44
C SER A 201 16.24 12.90 6.47
N LEU A 202 15.31 11.96 6.66
CA LEU A 202 15.48 10.82 7.57
C LEU A 202 16.31 9.67 6.99
N CYS A 203 16.37 9.55 5.65
CA CYS A 203 17.07 8.47 4.96
C CYS A 203 17.90 8.99 3.78
N GLY A 204 19.21 9.16 4.01
CA GLY A 204 20.16 9.61 2.98
C GLY A 204 20.18 8.70 1.76
N LEU A 205 20.12 7.38 1.96
CA LEU A 205 20.08 6.41 0.85
C LEU A 205 18.84 6.61 -0.05
N LEU A 206 17.66 6.88 0.53
CA LEU A 206 16.46 7.20 -0.24
C LEU A 206 16.67 8.47 -1.08
N LYS A 207 17.24 9.52 -0.46
CA LYS A 207 17.53 10.78 -1.15
C LYS A 207 18.45 10.58 -2.34
N GLU A 208 19.53 9.86 -2.15
CA GLU A 208 20.52 9.55 -3.19
C GLU A 208 19.91 8.69 -4.29
N THR A 209 19.13 7.67 -3.93
CA THR A 209 18.42 6.80 -4.87
C THR A 209 17.44 7.58 -5.74
N LEU A 210 16.60 8.44 -5.15
CA LEU A 210 15.66 9.28 -5.91
C LEU A 210 16.38 10.22 -6.88
N ALA A 211 17.47 10.84 -6.43
CA ALA A 211 18.26 11.74 -7.29
C ALA A 211 18.92 10.99 -8.45
N ALA A 212 19.54 9.84 -8.18
CA ALA A 212 20.19 9.02 -9.21
C ALA A 212 19.19 8.48 -10.24
N LEU A 213 18.06 7.90 -9.79
CA LEU A 213 17.04 7.38 -10.69
C LEU A 213 16.43 8.48 -11.57
N ARG A 214 16.24 9.69 -11.04
CA ARG A 214 15.79 10.85 -11.81
C ARG A 214 16.82 11.28 -12.84
N ALA A 215 18.10 11.21 -12.52
CA ALA A 215 19.19 11.54 -13.44
C ALA A 215 19.31 10.54 -14.60
N LEU A 216 18.90 9.28 -14.42
CA LEU A 216 18.84 8.28 -15.50
C LEU A 216 17.78 8.64 -16.57
N ASN A 217 16.79 9.42 -16.22
CA ASN A 217 15.68 9.87 -17.12
C ASN A 217 14.91 8.72 -17.79
N CYS A 218 14.84 7.56 -17.13
CA CYS A 218 14.17 6.35 -17.63
C CYS A 218 12.67 6.32 -17.37
N GLY A 219 12.10 7.36 -16.79
CA GLY A 219 10.68 7.45 -16.44
C GLY A 219 10.41 8.47 -15.33
N ARG A 220 9.15 8.60 -14.95
CA ARG A 220 8.73 9.43 -13.82
C ARG A 220 8.94 8.70 -12.51
N VAL A 221 9.90 9.16 -11.71
CA VAL A 221 10.26 8.61 -10.41
C VAL A 221 9.49 9.28 -9.29
N GLY A 222 8.91 8.50 -8.38
CA GLY A 222 8.22 8.99 -7.20
C GLY A 222 8.38 8.05 -6.00
N MET A 223 8.23 8.62 -4.80
CA MET A 223 8.15 7.85 -3.56
C MET A 223 6.68 7.49 -3.26
N THR A 224 6.42 6.27 -2.80
CA THR A 224 5.07 5.83 -2.42
C THR A 224 4.81 5.99 -0.93
N GLY A 225 3.64 6.52 -0.57
CA GLY A 225 3.21 6.70 0.81
C GLY A 225 4.18 7.54 1.64
N SER A 226 4.50 7.07 2.83
CA SER A 226 5.53 7.68 3.72
C SER A 226 6.95 7.22 3.41
N GLY A 227 7.14 6.44 2.34
CA GLY A 227 8.43 5.87 1.97
C GLY A 227 8.71 4.54 2.73
N SER A 228 9.83 3.95 2.46
CA SER A 228 10.90 4.35 1.55
C SER A 228 10.76 3.80 0.11
N GLY A 229 9.66 3.08 -0.20
CA GLY A 229 9.46 2.50 -1.51
C GLY A 229 9.42 3.55 -2.62
N VAL A 230 10.05 3.23 -3.74
CA VAL A 230 10.10 4.08 -4.92
C VAL A 230 9.43 3.39 -6.08
N PHE A 231 8.71 4.14 -6.89
CA PHE A 231 8.12 3.66 -8.13
C PHE A 231 8.62 4.47 -9.32
N ILE A 232 8.60 3.84 -10.49
CA ILE A 232 8.92 4.49 -11.76
C ILE A 232 7.80 4.16 -12.74
N LEU A 233 7.19 5.20 -13.32
CA LEU A 233 6.24 5.07 -14.43
C LEU A 233 6.93 5.46 -15.74
N PRO A 234 6.58 4.85 -16.88
CA PRO A 234 7.16 5.21 -18.16
C PRO A 234 6.84 6.68 -18.51
N ASN A 235 7.65 7.28 -19.37
CA ASN A 235 7.45 8.67 -19.79
C ASN A 235 6.20 8.85 -20.68
N ASP A 236 5.75 7.79 -21.32
CA ASP A 236 4.53 7.74 -22.13
C ASP A 236 3.83 6.37 -22.01
N GLN A 237 2.67 6.24 -22.64
CA GLN A 237 1.86 5.02 -22.58
C GLN A 237 2.41 3.84 -23.39
N THR A 238 3.46 4.01 -24.18
CA THR A 238 4.09 2.92 -24.93
C THR A 238 4.90 1.97 -24.03
N GLY A 239 5.22 2.42 -22.81
CA GLY A 239 5.94 1.66 -21.82
C GLY A 239 7.42 2.05 -21.71
N PHE A 240 8.23 1.15 -21.15
CA PHE A 240 9.67 1.36 -20.99
C PHE A 240 10.43 0.86 -22.22
N HIS A 241 11.41 1.62 -22.69
CA HIS A 241 12.36 1.14 -23.69
C HIS A 241 13.35 0.15 -23.07
N ILE A 242 13.86 -0.77 -23.89
CA ILE A 242 14.80 -1.81 -23.43
C ILE A 242 16.03 -1.18 -22.75
N GLU A 243 16.60 -0.15 -23.37
CA GLU A 243 17.77 0.56 -22.85
C GLU A 243 17.52 1.20 -21.46
N ASP A 244 16.31 1.67 -21.20
CA ASP A 244 15.93 2.26 -19.91
C ASP A 244 15.82 1.17 -18.84
N VAL A 245 15.29 -0.01 -19.22
CA VAL A 245 15.21 -1.17 -18.34
C VAL A 245 16.61 -1.63 -17.93
N GLU A 246 17.53 -1.76 -18.90
CA GLU A 246 18.92 -2.16 -18.67
C GLU A 246 19.64 -1.20 -17.71
N LYS A 247 19.49 0.11 -17.90
CA LYS A 247 20.06 1.12 -16.99
C LYS A 247 19.50 1.00 -15.56
N LEU A 248 18.20 0.74 -15.41
CA LEU A 248 17.57 0.57 -14.10
C LEU A 248 18.02 -0.71 -13.42
N GLU A 249 18.15 -1.81 -14.17
CA GLU A 249 18.66 -3.08 -13.65
C GLU A 249 20.12 -2.96 -13.19
N GLU A 250 20.99 -2.32 -13.98
CA GLU A 250 22.39 -2.07 -13.65
C GLU A 250 22.51 -1.19 -12.39
N TYR A 251 21.72 -0.11 -12.31
CA TYR A 251 21.69 0.74 -11.13
C TYR A 251 21.28 -0.04 -9.87
N CYS A 252 20.18 -0.80 -9.94
CA CYS A 252 19.70 -1.56 -8.80
C CYS A 252 20.71 -2.62 -8.35
N LEU A 253 21.31 -3.34 -9.31
CA LEU A 253 22.33 -4.35 -9.02
C LEU A 253 23.56 -3.75 -8.31
N SER A 254 24.06 -2.61 -8.79
CA SER A 254 25.24 -1.95 -8.24
C SER A 254 25.01 -1.36 -6.84
N HIS A 255 23.76 -1.11 -6.45
CA HIS A 255 23.38 -0.54 -5.15
C HIS A 255 22.71 -1.54 -4.20
N ALA A 256 22.72 -2.84 -4.52
CA ALA A 256 22.05 -3.90 -3.77
C ALA A 256 20.54 -3.63 -3.55
N LEU A 257 19.92 -2.97 -4.53
CA LEU A 257 18.48 -2.75 -4.60
C LEU A 257 17.83 -3.77 -5.51
N GLU A 258 16.54 -3.99 -5.37
CA GLU A 258 15.77 -4.89 -6.21
C GLU A 258 14.82 -4.10 -7.09
N LEU A 259 14.85 -4.40 -8.40
CA LEU A 259 13.90 -3.90 -9.38
C LEU A 259 12.78 -4.91 -9.60
N VAL A 260 11.56 -4.57 -9.20
CA VAL A 260 10.38 -5.40 -9.40
C VAL A 260 9.52 -4.83 -10.52
N LYS A 261 9.28 -5.63 -11.55
CA LYS A 261 8.36 -5.30 -12.65
C LYS A 261 6.93 -5.62 -12.24
N SER A 262 6.02 -4.69 -12.40
CA SER A 262 4.59 -4.84 -12.12
C SER A 262 3.76 -4.03 -13.12
N SER A 263 2.46 -4.02 -12.95
CA SER A 263 1.53 -3.17 -13.72
C SER A 263 0.44 -2.64 -12.80
N ILE A 264 -0.16 -1.52 -13.17
CA ILE A 264 -1.38 -0.99 -12.54
C ILE A 264 -2.57 -1.82 -13.04
N ILE A 265 -3.42 -2.31 -12.14
CA ILE A 265 -4.55 -3.19 -12.44
C ILE A 265 -5.90 -2.49 -12.34
#